data_822d686fcb6de57df12bb7720b8c4c35
#
_entry.id   822d686fcb6de57df12bb7720b8c4c35
#
_cell.length_a   1.000
_cell.length_b   1.000
_cell.length_c   1.000
_cell.angle_alpha   90.00
_cell.angle_beta   90.00
_cell.angle_gamma   90.00
#
_symmetry.space_group_name_H-M   'P 1'
#
loop_
_entity.id
_entity.type
_entity.pdbx_description
1 polymer ?
#
loop_
_entity_poly.entity_id
_entity_poly.type
_entity_poly.pdbx_seq_one_letter_code
_entity_poly.pdbx_strand_id
1 'polypeptide(L)'
;MQGQLRQTLQGILGSATQLASAAEELNAVTDESSRGLQRQNAEIEQAATAVNQMSSAVDEVARNAVNTSQASQESAGVARDGRDLVQETVGAIATMSDDVQHGATLVGDLAVQVNDIGKVLDVIRSVAEQTNLLALNAAIEAARAGEAGRGFAVVADEVRALAHRTQESTREIETSIGTIQQGTEQAVAAMRSSTVRAQSTLEVARGAGHALERIHGAIGGINERNLVIASAAEEQAQVAREVDRNLVNIRELSVQTAAGAEQSSAASAELSRLAVDLNGLVTRFRL
;
A
#
# COMPACT_ATOMS: atom_id res chain seq x y z
N MET A 1 79.92 -63.56 -29.85
CA MET A 1 78.50 -63.88 -30.02
C MET A 1 77.76 -64.06 -28.67
N GLN A 2 78.24 -64.87 -27.73
CA GLN A 2 77.56 -65.10 -26.43
C GLN A 2 77.38 -63.86 -25.53
N GLY A 3 78.38 -62.94 -25.51
CA GLY A 3 78.25 -61.66 -24.73
C GLY A 3 77.16 -60.71 -25.22
N GLN A 4 77.01 -60.60 -26.53
CA GLN A 4 75.93 -59.72 -27.12
C GLN A 4 74.53 -60.29 -26.88
N LEU A 5 74.41 -61.68 -26.98
CA LEU A 5 73.11 -62.32 -26.68
C LEU A 5 72.70 -62.12 -25.22
N ARG A 6 73.65 -62.24 -24.28
CA ARG A 6 73.42 -61.98 -22.87
C ARG A 6 73.00 -60.58 -22.54
N GLN A 7 73.63 -59.57 -23.17
CA GLN A 7 73.31 -58.18 -23.04
C GLN A 7 71.87 -57.85 -23.57
N THR A 8 71.51 -58.41 -24.76
CA THR A 8 70.20 -58.30 -25.35
C THR A 8 69.11 -58.92 -24.44
N LEU A 9 69.32 -60.10 -23.89
CA LEU A 9 68.40 -60.75 -23.01
C LEU A 9 68.22 -60.01 -21.69
N GLN A 10 69.27 -59.40 -21.13
CA GLN A 10 69.23 -58.57 -19.95
C GLN A 10 68.40 -57.26 -20.27
N GLY A 11 68.56 -56.64 -21.47
CA GLY A 11 67.77 -55.53 -21.90
C GLY A 11 66.31 -55.88 -22.02
N ILE A 12 65.94 -57.02 -22.60
CA ILE A 12 64.56 -57.52 -22.68
C ILE A 12 63.94 -57.70 -21.28
N LEU A 13 64.71 -58.31 -20.33
CA LEU A 13 64.28 -58.50 -18.94
C LEU A 13 64.00 -57.19 -18.24
N GLY A 14 64.86 -56.15 -18.43
CA GLY A 14 64.65 -54.81 -17.90
C GLY A 14 63.38 -54.14 -18.46
N SER A 15 63.21 -54.27 -19.80
CA SER A 15 62.00 -53.71 -20.47
C SER A 15 60.72 -54.42 -20.05
N ALA A 16 60.75 -55.75 -19.86
CA ALA A 16 59.59 -56.52 -19.38
C ALA A 16 59.19 -56.08 -17.94
N THR A 17 60.21 -55.92 -17.06
CA THR A 17 59.93 -55.40 -15.70
C THR A 17 59.37 -54.04 -15.68
N GLN A 18 59.89 -53.13 -16.50
CA GLN A 18 59.33 -51.78 -16.64
C GLN A 18 57.91 -51.81 -17.20
N LEU A 19 57.63 -52.69 -18.18
CA LEU A 19 56.28 -52.83 -18.75
C LEU A 19 55.28 -53.37 -17.69
N ALA A 20 55.68 -54.33 -16.88
CA ALA A 20 54.84 -54.83 -15.79
C ALA A 20 54.49 -53.70 -14.77
N SER A 21 55.51 -52.96 -14.34
CA SER A 21 55.27 -51.84 -13.40
C SER A 21 54.38 -50.74 -14.00
N ALA A 22 54.57 -50.40 -15.27
CA ALA A 22 53.69 -49.38 -15.95
C ALA A 22 52.28 -49.92 -16.10
N ALA A 23 52.09 -51.22 -16.37
CA ALA A 23 50.77 -51.83 -16.45
C ALA A 23 50.01 -51.80 -15.10
N GLU A 24 50.72 -52.06 -13.99
CA GLU A 24 50.19 -52.02 -12.64
C GLU A 24 49.80 -50.58 -12.26
N GLU A 25 50.62 -49.59 -12.60
CA GLU A 25 50.32 -48.18 -12.38
C GLU A 25 49.09 -47.72 -13.18
N LEU A 26 49.01 -48.10 -14.46
CA LEU A 26 47.84 -47.83 -15.31
C LEU A 26 46.56 -48.46 -14.73
N ASN A 27 46.63 -49.66 -14.19
CA ASN A 27 45.49 -50.33 -13.59
C ASN A 27 45.01 -49.57 -12.31
N ALA A 28 45.94 -49.10 -11.50
CA ALA A 28 45.62 -48.31 -10.31
C ALA A 28 44.95 -46.97 -10.70
N VAL A 29 45.45 -46.24 -11.73
CA VAL A 29 44.88 -45.01 -12.24
C VAL A 29 43.47 -45.23 -12.81
N THR A 30 43.25 -46.35 -13.52
CA THR A 30 41.90 -46.64 -14.09
C THR A 30 40.89 -47.03 -13.00
N ASP A 31 41.30 -47.74 -11.94
CA ASP A 31 40.44 -48.02 -10.78
C ASP A 31 40.06 -46.74 -10.01
N GLU A 32 41.03 -45.86 -9.79
CA GLU A 32 40.75 -44.52 -9.19
C GLU A 32 39.81 -43.67 -10.06
N SER A 33 40.03 -43.70 -11.38
CA SER A 33 39.15 -43.00 -12.36
C SER A 33 37.72 -43.54 -12.31
N SER A 34 37.56 -44.87 -12.25
CA SER A 34 36.23 -45.51 -12.13
C SER A 34 35.51 -45.12 -10.85
N ARG A 35 36.20 -45.09 -9.70
CA ARG A 35 35.63 -44.63 -8.44
C ARG A 35 35.31 -43.13 -8.47
N GLY A 36 36.12 -42.32 -9.16
CA GLY A 36 35.85 -40.89 -9.40
C GLY A 36 34.56 -40.66 -10.19
N LEU A 37 34.38 -41.44 -11.26
CA LEU A 37 33.18 -41.37 -12.11
C LEU A 37 31.90 -41.79 -11.38
N GLN A 38 31.96 -42.79 -10.50
CA GLN A 38 30.83 -43.17 -9.67
C GLN A 38 30.39 -42.03 -8.75
N ARG A 39 31.35 -41.35 -8.09
CA ARG A 39 31.06 -40.16 -7.28
C ARG A 39 30.49 -39.02 -8.11
N GLN A 40 31.09 -38.77 -9.27
CA GLN A 40 30.60 -37.72 -10.20
C GLN A 40 29.17 -38.00 -10.66
N ASN A 41 28.80 -39.23 -10.96
CA ASN A 41 27.39 -39.55 -11.32
C ASN A 41 26.42 -39.30 -10.19
N ALA A 42 26.77 -39.57 -8.93
CA ALA A 42 25.93 -39.26 -7.78
C ALA A 42 25.77 -37.76 -7.59
N GLU A 43 26.82 -36.97 -7.79
CA GLU A 43 26.75 -35.49 -7.75
C GLU A 43 25.88 -34.93 -8.88
N ILE A 44 25.95 -35.49 -10.09
CA ILE A 44 25.10 -35.11 -11.22
C ILE A 44 23.63 -35.38 -10.91
N GLU A 45 23.27 -36.49 -10.28
CA GLU A 45 21.89 -36.81 -9.88
C GLU A 45 21.37 -35.84 -8.82
N GLN A 46 22.20 -35.45 -7.87
CA GLN A 46 21.84 -34.41 -6.89
C GLN A 46 21.67 -33.05 -7.55
N ALA A 47 22.59 -32.68 -8.44
CA ALA A 47 22.50 -31.42 -9.20
C ALA A 47 21.22 -31.35 -10.06
N ALA A 48 20.89 -32.47 -10.77
CA ALA A 48 19.66 -32.55 -11.56
C ALA A 48 18.41 -32.39 -10.69
N THR A 49 18.39 -32.97 -9.51
CA THR A 49 17.31 -32.80 -8.53
C THR A 49 17.18 -31.33 -8.09
N ALA A 50 18.31 -30.69 -7.78
CA ALA A 50 18.32 -29.26 -7.38
C ALA A 50 17.86 -28.34 -8.50
N VAL A 51 18.24 -28.63 -9.76
CA VAL A 51 17.78 -27.85 -10.95
C VAL A 51 16.27 -28.00 -11.16
N ASN A 52 15.71 -29.18 -10.98
CA ASN A 52 14.27 -29.42 -11.05
C ASN A 52 13.51 -28.64 -9.95
N GLN A 53 14.03 -28.65 -8.72
CA GLN A 53 13.46 -27.84 -7.63
C GLN A 53 13.57 -26.34 -7.91
N MET A 54 14.71 -25.89 -8.44
CA MET A 54 14.91 -24.50 -8.85
C MET A 54 13.92 -24.11 -9.95
N SER A 55 13.70 -24.93 -10.97
CA SER A 55 12.73 -24.69 -12.03
C SER A 55 11.31 -24.51 -11.48
N SER A 56 10.90 -25.40 -10.55
CA SER A 56 9.59 -25.31 -9.89
C SER A 56 9.45 -24.02 -9.05
N ALA A 57 10.50 -23.65 -8.32
CA ALA A 57 10.50 -22.41 -7.52
C ALA A 57 10.45 -21.15 -8.41
N VAL A 58 11.15 -21.15 -9.53
CA VAL A 58 11.14 -20.05 -10.52
C VAL A 58 9.75 -19.89 -11.15
N ASP A 59 9.08 -20.99 -11.50
CA ASP A 59 7.71 -20.98 -12.00
C ASP A 59 6.72 -20.45 -10.96
N GLU A 60 6.94 -20.73 -9.69
CA GLU A 60 6.14 -20.19 -8.60
C GLU A 60 6.38 -18.67 -8.43
N VAL A 61 7.62 -18.22 -8.52
CA VAL A 61 7.96 -16.78 -8.49
C VAL A 61 7.29 -16.04 -9.63
N ALA A 62 7.34 -16.58 -10.87
CA ALA A 62 6.70 -15.98 -12.03
C ALA A 62 5.19 -15.84 -11.83
N ARG A 63 4.51 -16.90 -11.35
CA ARG A 63 3.07 -16.87 -11.05
C ARG A 63 2.73 -15.88 -9.96
N ASN A 64 3.51 -15.83 -8.90
CA ASN A 64 3.31 -14.89 -7.80
C ASN A 64 3.48 -13.44 -8.25
N ALA A 65 4.45 -13.15 -9.12
CA ALA A 65 4.63 -11.83 -9.71
C ALA A 65 3.41 -11.40 -10.55
N VAL A 66 2.86 -12.29 -11.38
CA VAL A 66 1.64 -12.03 -12.15
C VAL A 66 0.43 -11.79 -11.25
N ASN A 67 0.21 -12.64 -10.25
CA ASN A 67 -0.89 -12.50 -9.29
C ASN A 67 -0.78 -11.18 -8.50
N THR A 68 0.43 -10.82 -8.07
CA THR A 68 0.68 -9.56 -7.36
C THR A 68 0.46 -8.35 -8.26
N SER A 69 0.82 -8.45 -9.55
CA SER A 69 0.53 -7.41 -10.55
C SER A 69 -0.97 -7.20 -10.71
N GLN A 70 -1.77 -8.26 -10.80
CA GLN A 70 -3.22 -8.19 -10.88
C GLN A 70 -3.83 -7.56 -9.61
N ALA A 71 -3.43 -8.02 -8.42
CA ALA A 71 -3.89 -7.45 -7.15
C ALA A 71 -3.51 -5.97 -7.01
N SER A 72 -2.34 -5.58 -7.54
CA SER A 72 -1.91 -4.18 -7.60
C SER A 72 -2.82 -3.35 -8.51
N GLN A 73 -3.21 -3.86 -9.68
CA GLN A 73 -4.14 -3.16 -10.57
C GLN A 73 -5.52 -2.97 -9.93
N GLU A 74 -6.05 -3.99 -9.27
CA GLU A 74 -7.32 -3.90 -8.52
C GLU A 74 -7.22 -2.87 -7.39
N SER A 75 -6.12 -2.89 -6.62
CA SER A 75 -5.87 -1.93 -5.55
C SER A 75 -5.72 -0.48 -6.07
N ALA A 76 -5.11 -0.29 -7.23
CA ALA A 76 -5.02 1.01 -7.90
C ALA A 76 -6.41 1.54 -8.30
N GLY A 77 -7.32 0.63 -8.73
CA GLY A 77 -8.72 0.96 -8.98
C GLY A 77 -9.41 1.46 -7.72
N VAL A 78 -9.32 0.71 -6.62
CA VAL A 78 -9.91 1.09 -5.32
C VAL A 78 -9.37 2.42 -4.80
N ALA A 79 -8.06 2.66 -4.93
CA ALA A 79 -7.47 3.93 -4.52
C ALA A 79 -7.98 5.11 -5.37
N ARG A 80 -8.22 4.91 -6.66
CA ARG A 80 -8.83 5.91 -7.55
C ARG A 80 -10.24 6.21 -7.15
N ASP A 81 -11.08 5.18 -6.99
CA ASP A 81 -12.48 5.32 -6.59
C ASP A 81 -12.59 6.04 -5.24
N GLY A 82 -11.73 5.68 -4.28
CA GLY A 82 -11.64 6.36 -3.00
C GLY A 82 -11.28 7.85 -3.13
N ARG A 83 -10.34 8.19 -4.01
CA ARG A 83 -9.97 9.58 -4.28
C ARG A 83 -11.15 10.35 -4.89
N ASP A 84 -11.87 9.76 -5.83
CA ASP A 84 -13.01 10.41 -6.49
C ASP A 84 -14.14 10.66 -5.48
N LEU A 85 -14.41 9.74 -4.55
CA LEU A 85 -15.34 9.91 -3.44
C LEU A 85 -14.90 11.03 -2.47
N VAL A 86 -13.61 11.13 -2.17
CA VAL A 86 -13.07 12.23 -1.36
C VAL A 86 -13.24 13.56 -2.08
N GLN A 87 -13.03 13.61 -3.39
CA GLN A 87 -13.23 14.83 -4.19
C GLN A 87 -14.70 15.29 -4.17
N GLU A 88 -15.65 14.37 -4.28
CA GLU A 88 -17.08 14.63 -4.14
C GLU A 88 -17.41 15.17 -2.74
N THR A 89 -16.83 14.55 -1.70
CA THR A 89 -16.98 15.00 -0.30
C THR A 89 -16.46 16.42 -0.11
N VAL A 90 -15.30 16.75 -0.68
CA VAL A 90 -14.75 18.13 -0.68
C VAL A 90 -15.71 19.10 -1.32
N GLY A 91 -16.32 18.75 -2.46
CA GLY A 91 -17.35 19.58 -3.12
C GLY A 91 -18.58 19.80 -2.25
N ALA A 92 -19.10 18.72 -1.63
CA ALA A 92 -20.28 18.81 -0.76
C ALA A 92 -20.03 19.68 0.49
N ILE A 93 -18.85 19.55 1.12
CA ILE A 93 -18.48 20.39 2.28
C ILE A 93 -18.32 21.87 1.87
N ALA A 94 -17.76 22.15 0.70
CA ALA A 94 -17.63 23.50 0.19
C ALA A 94 -19.02 24.16 0.00
N THR A 95 -19.96 23.44 -0.63
CA THR A 95 -21.35 23.90 -0.79
C THR A 95 -22.01 24.12 0.58
N MET A 96 -21.87 23.17 1.51
CA MET A 96 -22.41 23.31 2.87
C MET A 96 -21.83 24.54 3.60
N SER A 97 -20.54 24.83 3.42
CA SER A 97 -19.91 26.00 4.02
C SER A 97 -20.49 27.29 3.48
N ASP A 98 -20.81 27.35 2.18
CA ASP A 98 -21.41 28.49 1.52
C ASP A 98 -22.84 28.70 1.99
N ASP A 99 -23.63 27.63 2.10
CA ASP A 99 -25.01 27.67 2.63
C ASP A 99 -25.04 28.18 4.08
N VAL A 100 -24.11 27.71 4.94
CA VAL A 100 -24.00 28.19 6.32
C VAL A 100 -23.62 29.68 6.37
N GLN A 101 -22.72 30.13 5.52
CA GLN A 101 -22.33 31.54 5.42
C GLN A 101 -23.49 32.41 4.96
N HIS A 102 -24.27 31.95 3.98
CA HIS A 102 -25.47 32.64 3.52
C HIS A 102 -26.53 32.71 4.64
N GLY A 103 -26.77 31.61 5.34
CA GLY A 103 -27.65 31.58 6.51
C GLY A 103 -27.21 32.53 7.60
N ALA A 104 -25.91 32.67 7.88
CA ALA A 104 -25.39 33.64 8.85
C ALA A 104 -25.68 35.08 8.46
N THR A 105 -25.64 35.39 7.18
CA THR A 105 -25.99 36.71 6.67
C THR A 105 -27.49 37.02 6.87
N LEU A 106 -28.37 36.08 6.51
CA LEU A 106 -29.81 36.23 6.69
C LEU A 106 -30.21 36.41 8.16
N VAL A 107 -29.60 35.64 9.07
CA VAL A 107 -29.86 35.80 10.51
C VAL A 107 -29.26 37.09 11.04
N GLY A 108 -28.16 37.58 10.48
CA GLY A 108 -27.59 38.88 10.79
C GLY A 108 -28.53 40.03 10.38
N ASP A 109 -29.12 39.95 9.19
CA ASP A 109 -30.10 40.91 8.72
C ASP A 109 -31.39 40.92 9.59
N LEU A 110 -31.83 39.73 10.03
CA LEU A 110 -32.94 39.61 10.98
C LEU A 110 -32.61 40.28 12.32
N ALA A 111 -31.40 40.14 12.84
CA ALA A 111 -30.97 40.78 14.07
C ALA A 111 -31.06 42.32 13.95
N VAL A 112 -30.71 42.90 12.80
CA VAL A 112 -30.87 44.36 12.53
C VAL A 112 -32.33 44.76 12.53
N GLN A 113 -33.22 44.02 11.83
CA GLN A 113 -34.65 44.28 11.79
C GLN A 113 -35.29 44.20 13.18
N VAL A 114 -34.94 43.22 14.00
CA VAL A 114 -35.42 43.06 15.37
C VAL A 114 -34.98 44.23 16.24
N ASN A 115 -33.75 44.73 16.08
CA ASN A 115 -33.30 45.94 16.78
C ASN A 115 -34.11 47.21 16.37
N ASP A 116 -34.47 47.33 15.09
CA ASP A 116 -35.27 48.44 14.61
C ASP A 116 -36.71 48.36 15.15
N ILE A 117 -37.30 47.17 15.30
CA ILE A 117 -38.58 46.98 15.98
C ILE A 117 -38.47 47.42 17.45
N GLY A 118 -37.38 47.14 18.14
CA GLY A 118 -37.14 47.64 19.50
C GLY A 118 -37.21 49.16 19.60
N LYS A 119 -36.60 49.88 18.66
CA LYS A 119 -36.69 51.38 18.60
C LYS A 119 -38.12 51.86 18.42
N VAL A 120 -38.91 51.18 17.58
CA VAL A 120 -40.34 51.53 17.38
C VAL A 120 -41.14 51.31 18.69
N LEU A 121 -40.86 50.23 19.42
CA LEU A 121 -41.51 49.95 20.72
C LEU A 121 -41.17 51.02 21.76
N ASP A 122 -39.94 51.54 21.79
CA ASP A 122 -39.58 52.66 22.65
C ASP A 122 -40.42 53.92 22.36
N VAL A 123 -40.66 54.19 21.07
CA VAL A 123 -41.53 55.30 20.67
C VAL A 123 -42.99 55.09 21.10
N ILE A 124 -43.53 53.86 20.89
CA ILE A 124 -44.92 53.53 21.31
C ILE A 124 -45.05 53.63 22.83
N ARG A 125 -44.08 53.14 23.59
CA ARG A 125 -44.05 53.27 25.06
C ARG A 125 -44.06 54.75 25.47
N SER A 126 -43.24 55.58 24.87
CA SER A 126 -43.23 57.06 25.14
C SER A 126 -44.57 57.77 24.80
N VAL A 127 -45.20 57.41 23.69
CA VAL A 127 -46.52 57.91 23.30
C VAL A 127 -47.59 57.47 24.30
N ALA A 128 -47.57 56.22 24.75
CA ALA A 128 -48.51 55.72 25.75
C ALA A 128 -48.33 56.41 27.12
N GLU A 129 -47.08 56.70 27.52
CA GLU A 129 -46.75 57.40 28.74
C GLU A 129 -47.26 58.87 28.66
N GLN A 130 -47.03 59.55 27.54
CA GLN A 130 -47.57 60.91 27.27
C GLN A 130 -49.10 60.91 27.27
N THR A 131 -49.75 59.89 26.68
CA THR A 131 -51.19 59.73 26.63
C THR A 131 -51.76 59.51 28.03
N ASN A 132 -51.11 58.73 28.87
CA ASN A 132 -51.46 58.51 30.26
C ASN A 132 -51.41 59.83 31.09
N LEU A 133 -50.35 60.64 30.88
CA LEU A 133 -50.23 61.99 31.49
C LEU A 133 -51.28 62.96 31.01
N LEU A 134 -51.58 62.97 29.73
CA LEU A 134 -52.63 63.80 29.16
C LEU A 134 -54.01 63.41 29.70
N ALA A 135 -54.31 62.15 29.76
CA ALA A 135 -55.55 61.63 30.33
C ALA A 135 -55.68 61.96 31.83
N LEU A 136 -54.59 61.86 32.61
CA LEU A 136 -54.53 62.24 34.01
C LEU A 136 -54.86 63.77 34.17
N ASN A 137 -54.24 64.60 33.37
CA ASN A 137 -54.53 66.07 33.38
C ASN A 137 -56.00 66.40 33.01
N ALA A 138 -56.53 65.65 32.00
CA ALA A 138 -57.93 65.80 31.62
C ALA A 138 -58.90 65.35 32.73
N ALA A 139 -58.59 64.26 33.43
CA ALA A 139 -59.34 63.74 34.58
C ALA A 139 -59.37 64.80 35.73
N ILE A 140 -58.21 65.40 36.04
CA ILE A 140 -58.09 66.47 37.04
C ILE A 140 -58.96 67.68 36.71
N GLU A 141 -58.92 68.13 35.45
CA GLU A 141 -59.70 69.32 35.03
C GLU A 141 -61.17 68.97 34.94
N ALA A 142 -61.57 67.76 34.55
CA ALA A 142 -62.93 67.27 34.61
C ALA A 142 -63.49 67.22 36.05
N ALA A 143 -62.70 66.77 36.99
CA ALA A 143 -63.04 66.80 38.43
C ALA A 143 -63.19 68.26 38.94
N ARG A 144 -62.43 69.20 38.44
CA ARG A 144 -62.45 70.59 38.78
C ARG A 144 -63.74 71.33 38.28
N ALA A 145 -64.31 70.85 37.13
CA ALA A 145 -65.52 71.34 36.55
C ALA A 145 -66.80 70.81 37.23
N GLY A 146 -66.72 69.96 38.22
CA GLY A 146 -67.85 69.45 39.03
C GLY A 146 -68.84 68.63 38.19
N GLU A 147 -70.12 68.82 38.39
CA GLU A 147 -71.19 68.10 37.68
C GLU A 147 -71.16 68.31 36.14
N ALA A 148 -70.67 69.45 35.63
CA ALA A 148 -70.51 69.68 34.19
C ALA A 148 -69.41 68.87 33.56
N GLY A 149 -68.44 68.38 34.37
CA GLY A 149 -67.29 67.62 33.88
C GLY A 149 -67.44 66.08 33.93
N ARG A 150 -68.53 65.51 34.47
CA ARG A 150 -68.70 64.04 34.72
C ARG A 150 -68.53 63.22 33.46
N GLY A 151 -69.03 63.63 32.30
CA GLY A 151 -68.86 62.89 31.05
C GLY A 151 -67.41 62.87 30.57
N PHE A 152 -66.70 63.98 30.75
CA PHE A 152 -65.28 64.10 30.41
C PHE A 152 -64.39 63.27 31.37
N ALA A 153 -64.75 63.19 32.63
CA ALA A 153 -64.00 62.34 33.60
C ALA A 153 -64.02 60.85 33.23
N VAL A 154 -65.18 60.32 32.81
CA VAL A 154 -65.30 58.91 32.35
C VAL A 154 -64.44 58.64 31.10
N VAL A 155 -64.45 59.55 30.14
CA VAL A 155 -63.62 59.43 28.95
C VAL A 155 -62.13 59.50 29.30
N ALA A 156 -61.77 60.43 30.20
CA ALA A 156 -60.36 60.52 30.64
C ALA A 156 -59.90 59.30 31.36
N ASP A 157 -60.69 58.66 32.24
CA ASP A 157 -60.34 57.42 32.89
C ASP A 157 -60.22 56.22 31.91
N GLU A 158 -61.08 56.15 30.87
CA GLU A 158 -61.01 55.13 29.84
C GLU A 158 -59.75 55.33 28.95
N VAL A 159 -59.39 56.54 28.56
CA VAL A 159 -58.15 56.82 27.85
C VAL A 159 -56.96 56.49 28.70
N ARG A 160 -57.00 56.78 29.98
CA ARG A 160 -55.91 56.39 30.92
C ARG A 160 -55.78 54.90 31.07
N ALA A 161 -56.87 54.15 31.18
CA ALA A 161 -56.88 52.69 31.22
C ALA A 161 -56.30 52.08 29.91
N LEU A 162 -56.67 52.65 28.76
CA LEU A 162 -56.14 52.23 27.46
C LEU A 162 -54.64 52.51 27.32
N ALA A 163 -54.18 53.69 27.80
CA ALA A 163 -52.74 54.01 27.81
C ALA A 163 -51.95 53.03 28.67
N HIS A 164 -52.47 52.67 29.86
CA HIS A 164 -51.85 51.65 30.71
C HIS A 164 -51.79 50.27 30.06
N ARG A 165 -52.87 49.78 29.47
CA ARG A 165 -52.92 48.54 28.69
C ARG A 165 -51.91 48.54 27.55
N THR A 166 -51.75 49.68 26.86
CA THR A 166 -50.74 49.83 25.77
C THR A 166 -49.34 49.70 26.33
N GLN A 167 -49.04 50.31 27.50
CA GLN A 167 -47.72 50.13 28.14
C GLN A 167 -47.44 48.67 28.55
N GLU A 168 -48.44 47.94 29.11
CA GLU A 168 -48.30 46.54 29.42
C GLU A 168 -48.02 45.69 28.19
N SER A 169 -48.83 45.89 27.12
CA SER A 169 -48.61 45.14 25.85
C SER A 169 -47.25 45.43 25.22
N THR A 170 -46.79 46.70 25.24
CA THR A 170 -45.45 47.02 24.75
C THR A 170 -44.35 46.36 25.55
N ARG A 171 -44.48 46.22 26.88
CA ARG A 171 -43.52 45.54 27.75
C ARG A 171 -43.44 44.05 27.45
N GLU A 172 -44.58 43.39 27.18
CA GLU A 172 -44.64 41.98 26.77
C GLU A 172 -43.93 41.79 25.41
N ILE A 173 -44.16 42.71 24.45
CA ILE A 173 -43.49 42.66 23.15
C ILE A 173 -41.96 42.89 23.29
N GLU A 174 -41.55 43.89 24.15
CA GLU A 174 -40.12 44.11 24.44
C GLU A 174 -39.43 42.84 24.97
N THR A 175 -40.11 42.09 25.86
CA THR A 175 -39.57 40.82 26.37
C THR A 175 -39.42 39.78 25.25
N SER A 176 -40.41 39.70 24.36
CA SER A 176 -40.38 38.80 23.20
C SER A 176 -39.27 39.19 22.22
N ILE A 177 -39.09 40.47 21.93
CA ILE A 177 -38.03 41.04 21.08
C ILE A 177 -36.64 40.71 21.70
N GLY A 178 -36.47 40.89 23.01
CA GLY A 178 -35.22 40.52 23.71
C GLY A 178 -34.86 39.04 23.57
N THR A 179 -35.89 38.18 23.65
CA THR A 179 -35.70 36.73 23.44
C THR A 179 -35.28 36.42 21.99
N ILE A 180 -35.87 37.08 21.00
CA ILE A 180 -35.52 36.91 19.58
C ILE A 180 -34.08 37.42 19.32
N GLN A 181 -33.70 38.58 19.88
CA GLN A 181 -32.33 39.10 19.78
C GLN A 181 -31.30 38.10 20.32
N GLN A 182 -31.52 37.58 21.51
CA GLN A 182 -30.63 36.57 22.10
C GLN A 182 -30.56 35.30 21.22
N GLY A 183 -31.70 34.84 20.69
CA GLY A 183 -31.75 33.68 19.79
C GLY A 183 -30.99 33.91 18.48
N THR A 184 -31.09 35.09 17.89
CA THR A 184 -30.37 35.46 16.64
C THR A 184 -28.86 35.53 16.89
N GLU A 185 -28.40 36.09 18.01
CA GLU A 185 -26.97 36.12 18.38
C GLU A 185 -26.38 34.71 18.54
N GLN A 186 -27.13 33.83 19.25
CA GLN A 186 -26.73 32.44 19.41
C GLN A 186 -26.67 31.70 18.07
N ALA A 187 -27.64 31.94 17.17
CA ALA A 187 -27.66 31.33 15.85
C ALA A 187 -26.44 31.76 14.99
N VAL A 188 -26.13 33.09 15.00
CA VAL A 188 -24.94 33.60 14.28
C VAL A 188 -23.64 32.98 14.86
N ALA A 189 -23.53 32.89 16.17
CA ALA A 189 -22.37 32.25 16.83
C ALA A 189 -22.23 30.76 16.44
N ALA A 190 -23.35 30.02 16.43
CA ALA A 190 -23.37 28.61 16.00
C ALA A 190 -22.96 28.44 14.53
N MET A 191 -23.46 29.32 13.64
CA MET A 191 -23.11 29.29 12.22
C MET A 191 -21.64 29.61 11.98
N ARG A 192 -21.06 30.57 12.70
CA ARG A 192 -19.61 30.84 12.66
C ARG A 192 -18.78 29.62 13.10
N SER A 193 -19.20 28.96 14.18
CA SER A 193 -18.54 27.72 14.64
C SER A 193 -18.63 26.60 13.59
N SER A 194 -19.78 26.48 12.91
CA SER A 194 -19.99 25.50 11.83
C SER A 194 -19.11 25.78 10.62
N THR A 195 -18.91 27.04 10.25
CA THR A 195 -17.99 27.43 9.16
C THR A 195 -16.55 27.05 9.48
N VAL A 196 -16.09 27.30 10.72
CA VAL A 196 -14.73 26.90 11.15
C VAL A 196 -14.55 25.38 11.10
N ARG A 197 -15.56 24.62 11.54
CA ARG A 197 -15.53 23.14 11.47
C ARG A 197 -15.54 22.65 10.03
N ALA A 198 -16.33 23.23 9.15
CA ALA A 198 -16.35 22.90 7.74
C ALA A 198 -14.97 23.10 7.10
N GLN A 199 -14.30 24.22 7.40
CA GLN A 199 -12.96 24.52 6.91
C GLN A 199 -11.94 23.49 7.38
N SER A 200 -11.96 23.13 8.67
CA SER A 200 -11.08 22.08 9.21
C SER A 200 -11.35 20.71 8.56
N THR A 201 -12.62 20.38 8.31
CA THR A 201 -13.00 19.12 7.64
C THR A 201 -12.54 19.10 6.19
N LEU A 202 -12.58 20.24 5.48
CA LEU A 202 -12.01 20.38 4.13
C LEU A 202 -10.52 20.10 4.09
N GLU A 203 -9.75 20.59 5.05
CA GLU A 203 -8.31 20.32 5.15
C GLU A 203 -8.03 18.84 5.35
N VAL A 204 -8.78 18.17 6.25
CA VAL A 204 -8.66 16.73 6.49
C VAL A 204 -9.01 15.93 5.24
N ALA A 205 -10.11 16.28 4.57
CA ALA A 205 -10.52 15.60 3.34
C ALA A 205 -9.49 15.75 2.22
N ARG A 206 -8.93 16.94 2.02
CA ARG A 206 -7.84 17.18 1.06
C ARG A 206 -6.59 16.35 1.41
N GLY A 207 -6.23 16.30 2.70
CA GLY A 207 -5.15 15.44 3.19
C GLY A 207 -5.36 13.96 2.87
N ALA A 208 -6.59 13.46 3.03
CA ALA A 208 -6.97 12.11 2.65
C ALA A 208 -6.84 11.86 1.13
N GLY A 209 -7.27 12.82 0.31
CA GLY A 209 -7.10 12.78 -1.14
C GLY A 209 -5.63 12.67 -1.57
N HIS A 210 -4.74 13.46 -0.99
CA HIS A 210 -3.29 13.38 -1.23
C HIS A 210 -2.69 12.05 -0.77
N ALA A 211 -3.18 11.47 0.34
CA ALA A 211 -2.73 10.16 0.80
C ALA A 211 -3.10 9.06 -0.20
N LEU A 212 -4.33 9.07 -0.72
CA LEU A 212 -4.80 8.14 -1.75
C LEU A 212 -4.00 8.26 -3.06
N GLU A 213 -3.63 9.47 -3.47
CA GLU A 213 -2.81 9.70 -4.64
C GLU A 213 -1.39 9.11 -4.48
N ARG A 214 -0.79 9.28 -3.29
CA ARG A 214 0.49 8.63 -2.96
C ARG A 214 0.39 7.11 -2.96
N ILE A 215 -0.70 6.56 -2.44
CA ILE A 215 -0.98 5.11 -2.46
C ILE A 215 -1.08 4.64 -3.91
N HIS A 216 -1.84 5.31 -4.76
CA HIS A 216 -1.95 4.99 -6.19
C HIS A 216 -0.60 4.98 -6.89
N GLY A 217 0.24 5.99 -6.65
CA GLY A 217 1.60 6.05 -7.20
C GLY A 217 2.50 4.91 -6.71
N ALA A 218 2.43 4.55 -5.42
CA ALA A 218 3.18 3.45 -4.85
C ALA A 218 2.77 2.10 -5.45
N ILE A 219 1.46 1.88 -5.66
CA ILE A 219 0.93 0.68 -6.31
C ILE A 219 1.43 0.58 -7.76
N GLY A 220 1.49 1.70 -8.49
CA GLY A 220 2.08 1.76 -9.84
C GLY A 220 3.52 1.25 -9.86
N GLY A 221 4.34 1.69 -8.90
CA GLY A 221 5.72 1.22 -8.74
C GLY A 221 5.83 -0.27 -8.35
N ILE A 222 4.88 -0.81 -7.58
CA ILE A 222 4.81 -2.25 -7.28
C ILE A 222 4.51 -3.03 -8.56
N ASN A 223 3.55 -2.59 -9.35
CA ASN A 223 3.19 -3.24 -10.62
C ASN A 223 4.37 -3.30 -11.60
N GLU A 224 5.10 -2.21 -11.76
CA GLU A 224 6.29 -2.15 -12.62
C GLU A 224 7.38 -3.15 -12.15
N ARG A 225 7.63 -3.21 -10.85
CA ARG A 225 8.60 -4.17 -10.28
C ARG A 225 8.16 -5.62 -10.49
N ASN A 226 6.88 -5.93 -10.38
CA ASN A 226 6.36 -7.27 -10.62
C ASN A 226 6.54 -7.71 -12.08
N LEU A 227 6.40 -6.81 -13.06
CA LEU A 227 6.70 -7.10 -14.46
C LEU A 227 8.18 -7.45 -14.65
N VAL A 228 9.09 -6.72 -13.99
CA VAL A 228 10.53 -7.02 -14.02
C VAL A 228 10.82 -8.37 -13.37
N ILE A 229 10.19 -8.69 -12.24
CA ILE A 229 10.35 -9.98 -11.55
C ILE A 229 9.86 -11.13 -12.44
N ALA A 230 8.70 -10.99 -13.09
CA ALA A 230 8.18 -12.00 -14.00
C ALA A 230 9.15 -12.26 -15.17
N SER A 231 9.67 -11.20 -15.79
CA SER A 231 10.66 -11.31 -16.87
C SER A 231 11.97 -11.97 -16.41
N ALA A 232 12.46 -11.59 -15.22
CA ALA A 232 13.66 -12.22 -14.64
C ALA A 232 13.46 -13.71 -14.31
N ALA A 233 12.25 -14.08 -13.86
CA ALA A 233 11.89 -15.47 -13.62
C ALA A 233 11.84 -16.28 -14.92
N GLU A 234 11.30 -15.72 -16.01
CA GLU A 234 11.34 -16.37 -17.34
C GLU A 234 12.78 -16.62 -17.81
N GLU A 235 13.65 -15.64 -17.65
CA GLU A 235 15.08 -15.78 -17.99
C GLU A 235 15.75 -16.85 -17.10
N GLN A 236 15.49 -16.87 -15.81
CA GLN A 236 16.00 -17.90 -14.90
C GLN A 236 15.50 -19.31 -15.26
N ALA A 237 14.24 -19.45 -15.68
CA ALA A 237 13.70 -20.71 -16.17
C ALA A 237 14.43 -21.20 -17.43
N GLN A 238 14.82 -20.27 -18.31
CA GLN A 238 15.63 -20.63 -19.49
C GLN A 238 17.02 -21.09 -19.10
N VAL A 239 17.68 -20.41 -18.16
CA VAL A 239 19.01 -20.82 -17.65
C VAL A 239 18.92 -22.19 -16.97
N ALA A 240 17.87 -22.45 -16.16
CA ALA A 240 17.67 -23.74 -15.53
C ALA A 240 17.57 -24.89 -16.57
N ARG A 241 16.84 -24.68 -17.67
CA ARG A 241 16.76 -25.65 -18.77
C ARG A 241 18.09 -25.87 -19.47
N GLU A 242 18.92 -24.84 -19.58
CA GLU A 242 20.28 -24.98 -20.15
C GLU A 242 21.18 -25.74 -19.23
N VAL A 243 21.14 -25.49 -17.92
CA VAL A 243 21.91 -26.28 -16.91
C VAL A 243 21.49 -27.76 -16.93
N ASP A 244 20.18 -28.03 -17.04
CA ASP A 244 19.67 -29.42 -17.13
C ASP A 244 20.25 -30.14 -18.35
N ARG A 245 20.25 -29.50 -19.51
CA ARG A 245 20.91 -30.08 -20.72
C ARG A 245 22.40 -30.33 -20.51
N ASN A 246 23.10 -29.41 -19.86
CA ASN A 246 24.51 -29.56 -19.58
C ASN A 246 24.78 -30.75 -18.64
N LEU A 247 23.93 -30.96 -17.64
CA LEU A 247 24.02 -32.12 -16.75
C LEU A 247 23.81 -33.44 -17.50
N VAL A 248 22.86 -33.48 -18.45
CA VAL A 248 22.66 -34.64 -19.33
C VAL A 248 23.90 -34.90 -20.15
N ASN A 249 24.52 -33.91 -20.76
CA ASN A 249 25.75 -34.06 -21.55
C ASN A 249 26.93 -34.52 -20.68
N ILE A 250 27.09 -34.01 -19.45
CA ILE A 250 28.12 -34.40 -18.52
C ILE A 250 27.91 -35.85 -18.11
N ARG A 251 26.69 -36.31 -17.90
CA ARG A 251 26.35 -37.70 -17.59
C ARG A 251 26.73 -38.62 -18.75
N GLU A 252 26.42 -38.25 -19.98
CA GLU A 252 26.81 -39.02 -21.17
C GLU A 252 28.34 -39.15 -21.29
N LEU A 253 29.06 -38.03 -21.10
CA LEU A 253 30.51 -38.00 -21.10
C LEU A 253 31.10 -38.89 -19.96
N SER A 254 30.48 -38.88 -18.79
CA SER A 254 30.89 -39.73 -17.67
C SER A 254 30.75 -41.23 -18.00
N VAL A 255 29.63 -41.60 -18.64
CA VAL A 255 29.43 -43.00 -19.10
C VAL A 255 30.46 -43.39 -20.16
N GLN A 256 30.76 -42.52 -21.12
CA GLN A 256 31.76 -42.74 -22.12
C GLN A 256 33.18 -42.89 -21.50
N THR A 257 33.49 -42.03 -20.52
CA THR A 257 34.77 -42.08 -19.82
C THR A 257 34.90 -43.37 -18.98
N ALA A 258 33.81 -43.85 -18.36
CA ALA A 258 33.79 -45.12 -17.65
C ALA A 258 34.09 -46.31 -18.58
N ALA A 259 33.48 -46.37 -19.76
CA ALA A 259 33.77 -47.38 -20.77
C ALA A 259 35.25 -47.30 -21.23
N GLY A 260 35.82 -46.12 -21.38
CA GLY A 260 37.23 -45.92 -21.67
C GLY A 260 38.18 -46.40 -20.57
N ALA A 261 37.79 -46.20 -19.31
CA ALA A 261 38.52 -46.71 -18.16
C ALA A 261 38.49 -48.25 -18.09
N GLU A 262 37.33 -48.88 -18.32
CA GLU A 262 37.24 -50.36 -18.38
C GLU A 262 38.10 -50.91 -19.49
N GLN A 263 38.11 -50.31 -20.69
CA GLN A 263 38.96 -50.76 -21.78
C GLN A 263 40.42 -50.56 -21.47
N SER A 264 40.80 -49.48 -20.80
CA SER A 264 42.16 -49.18 -20.39
C SER A 264 42.64 -50.22 -19.32
N SER A 265 41.79 -50.60 -18.36
CA SER A 265 42.06 -51.62 -17.36
C SER A 265 42.26 -52.98 -18.00
N ALA A 266 41.40 -53.35 -18.96
CA ALA A 266 41.59 -54.64 -19.71
C ALA A 266 42.88 -54.65 -20.50
N ALA A 267 43.27 -53.59 -21.19
CA ALA A 267 44.53 -53.46 -21.90
C ALA A 267 45.75 -53.53 -20.96
N SER A 268 45.67 -52.89 -19.79
CA SER A 268 46.73 -52.91 -18.77
C SER A 268 46.94 -54.32 -18.21
N ALA A 269 45.85 -55.06 -17.96
CA ALA A 269 45.96 -56.48 -17.53
C ALA A 269 46.60 -57.33 -18.57
N GLU A 270 46.37 -57.13 -19.88
CA GLU A 270 46.99 -57.85 -20.95
C GLU A 270 48.48 -57.51 -21.11
N LEU A 271 48.87 -56.24 -20.96
CA LEU A 271 50.23 -55.75 -20.93
C LEU A 271 51.03 -56.39 -19.77
N SER A 272 50.41 -56.44 -18.58
CA SER A 272 51.05 -57.13 -17.40
C SER A 272 51.27 -58.60 -17.66
N ARG A 273 50.30 -59.31 -18.26
CA ARG A 273 50.44 -60.70 -18.63
C ARG A 273 51.58 -60.89 -19.66
N LEU A 274 51.65 -60.09 -20.68
CA LEU A 274 52.69 -60.13 -21.72
C LEU A 274 54.08 -59.87 -21.14
N ALA A 275 54.21 -58.96 -20.18
CA ALA A 275 55.42 -58.67 -19.45
C ALA A 275 55.93 -59.93 -18.64
N VAL A 276 54.99 -60.61 -17.94
CA VAL A 276 55.25 -61.81 -17.22
C VAL A 276 55.69 -62.95 -18.17
N ASP A 277 55.04 -63.12 -19.32
CA ASP A 277 55.36 -64.12 -20.32
C ASP A 277 56.76 -63.87 -20.95
N LEU A 278 57.09 -62.60 -21.26
CA LEU A 278 58.44 -62.24 -21.74
C LEU A 278 59.49 -62.50 -20.74
N ASN A 279 59.26 -62.24 -19.44
CA ASN A 279 60.19 -62.59 -18.35
C ASN A 279 60.36 -64.06 -18.25
N GLY A 280 59.32 -64.88 -18.34
CA GLY A 280 59.37 -66.35 -18.36
C GLY A 280 60.13 -66.92 -19.55
N LEU A 281 59.94 -66.30 -20.76
CA LEU A 281 60.68 -66.72 -21.96
C LEU A 281 62.20 -66.48 -21.82
N VAL A 282 62.62 -65.33 -21.34
CA VAL A 282 64.02 -64.95 -21.17
C VAL A 282 64.71 -65.83 -20.11
N THR A 283 64.01 -66.16 -19.01
CA THR A 283 64.54 -67.00 -17.93
C THR A 283 64.72 -68.45 -18.36
N ARG A 284 64.05 -68.91 -19.41
CA ARG A 284 64.27 -70.26 -20.01
C ARG A 284 65.54 -70.35 -20.83
N PHE A 285 66.09 -69.23 -21.32
CA PHE A 285 67.39 -69.22 -21.96
C PHE A 285 68.51 -69.35 -20.88
N ARG A 286 68.89 -70.60 -20.52
CA ARG A 286 70.10 -70.83 -19.72
C ARG A 286 71.31 -70.43 -20.53
N LEU A 287 71.95 -69.35 -20.16
CA LEU A 287 73.26 -68.94 -20.69
C LEU A 287 74.42 -69.52 -19.86
#